data_0e089cc7d09e20c4ed634d269a088b44
#
_entry.id   0e089cc7d09e20c4ed634d269a088b44
#
_cell.length_a   1.000
_cell.length_b   1.000
_cell.length_c   1.000
_cell.angle_alpha   90.00
_cell.angle_beta   90.00
_cell.angle_gamma   90.00
#
_symmetry.space_group_name_H-M   'P 1'
#
loop_
_entity.id
_entity.type
_entity.pdbx_description
1 polymer ?
#
loop_
_entity_poly.entity_id
_entity_poly.type
_entity_poly.pdbx_seq_one_letter_code
_entity_poly.pdbx_strand_id
1 'polypeptide(L)'
;MSQETEAKNHNEGMRLNMELGSQLLIQVEGIEKSFKSNLVGLMPREFLIVAMPMPNKISGLQQGSRVFVNYLSLGHAYEFGSSVSGIISKPFPLIFLSYPEIVQKLDLRKNSRVNCYIPAIANLKKTELKGIISDISRTGCRFIIKVPPILQLQQILVVDEIKISFPLPEMNDVYEFAGNVRNTTQDRGGIAWGIEFEKLDTEVSIKIDDYISKLAESSINQIRI
;
A
#
# COMPACT_ATOMS: atom_id res chain seq x y z
N MET A 1 -28.51 -26.82 -30.70
CA MET A 1 -28.91 -25.48 -30.17
C MET A 1 -28.15 -25.30 -28.86
N SER A 2 -26.97 -24.71 -28.96
CA SER A 2 -26.07 -24.48 -27.80
C SER A 2 -26.29 -23.04 -27.36
N GLN A 3 -26.74 -22.85 -26.13
CA GLN A 3 -26.83 -21.54 -25.52
C GLN A 3 -25.46 -21.17 -24.94
N GLU A 4 -24.75 -20.28 -25.62
CA GLU A 4 -23.60 -19.58 -25.07
C GLU A 4 -24.10 -18.57 -24.02
N THR A 5 -23.71 -18.83 -22.78
CA THR A 5 -23.95 -17.92 -21.67
C THR A 5 -22.85 -16.85 -21.73
N GLU A 6 -23.17 -15.70 -22.32
CA GLU A 6 -22.34 -14.50 -22.26
C GLU A 6 -22.21 -14.06 -20.79
N ALA A 7 -21.00 -14.23 -20.26
CA ALA A 7 -20.60 -13.58 -19.00
C ALA A 7 -20.52 -12.07 -19.25
N LYS A 8 -21.54 -11.33 -18.82
CA LYS A 8 -21.53 -9.86 -18.75
C LYS A 8 -20.48 -9.44 -17.75
N ASN A 9 -19.31 -9.08 -18.23
CA ASN A 9 -18.32 -8.29 -17.47
C ASN A 9 -18.95 -6.92 -17.15
N HIS A 10 -19.44 -6.75 -15.93
CA HIS A 10 -19.82 -5.46 -15.38
C HIS A 10 -18.52 -4.70 -15.02
N ASN A 11 -17.89 -4.11 -16.02
CA ASN A 11 -16.93 -3.04 -15.84
C ASN A 11 -17.70 -1.72 -15.62
N GLU A 12 -18.38 -1.60 -14.49
CA GLU A 12 -18.74 -0.29 -13.95
C GLU A 12 -17.44 0.39 -13.58
N GLY A 13 -17.07 1.47 -14.29
CA GLY A 13 -15.86 2.22 -14.09
C GLY A 13 -15.71 2.59 -12.62
N MET A 14 -14.72 1.98 -11.95
CA MET A 14 -14.48 2.17 -10.53
C MET A 14 -14.24 3.66 -10.27
N ARG A 15 -15.04 4.26 -9.39
CA ARG A 15 -14.86 5.67 -9.00
C ARG A 15 -13.47 5.86 -8.41
N LEU A 16 -12.83 6.98 -8.75
CA LEU A 16 -11.59 7.38 -8.09
C LEU A 16 -11.82 7.52 -6.59
N ASN A 17 -11.21 6.64 -5.83
CA ASN A 17 -11.25 6.68 -4.37
C ASN A 17 -9.93 7.27 -3.86
N MET A 18 -9.80 8.59 -4.01
CA MET A 18 -8.63 9.36 -3.59
C MET A 18 -9.07 10.55 -2.74
N GLU A 19 -8.30 10.81 -1.69
CA GLU A 19 -8.44 12.00 -0.85
C GLU A 19 -7.45 13.09 -1.25
N LEU A 20 -7.75 14.34 -0.97
CA LEU A 20 -6.80 15.44 -1.13
C LEU A 20 -5.52 15.14 -0.33
N GLY A 21 -4.37 15.38 -0.93
CA GLY A 21 -3.08 15.01 -0.35
C GLY A 21 -2.63 13.58 -0.65
N SER A 22 -3.46 12.74 -1.27
CA SER A 22 -3.06 11.39 -1.69
C SER A 22 -1.79 11.43 -2.52
N GLN A 23 -0.82 10.59 -2.15
CA GLN A 23 0.44 10.48 -2.87
C GLN A 23 0.24 9.70 -4.18
N LEU A 24 0.76 10.25 -5.25
CA LEU A 24 0.68 9.72 -6.61
C LEU A 24 2.08 9.43 -7.13
N LEU A 25 2.22 8.36 -7.89
CA LEU A 25 3.39 8.08 -8.71
C LEU A 25 2.99 8.22 -10.16
N ILE A 26 3.57 9.19 -10.85
CA ILE A 26 3.19 9.56 -12.22
C ILE A 26 4.35 9.24 -13.15
N GLN A 27 4.04 8.53 -14.24
CA GLN A 27 4.97 8.19 -15.31
C GLN A 27 4.49 8.79 -16.62
N VAL A 28 5.36 9.52 -17.29
CA VAL A 28 5.07 10.01 -18.66
C VAL A 28 5.28 8.85 -19.64
N GLU A 29 4.36 8.68 -20.58
CA GLU A 29 4.46 7.64 -21.62
C GLU A 29 5.78 7.76 -22.40
N GLY A 30 6.48 6.63 -22.55
CA GLY A 30 7.80 6.58 -23.19
C GLY A 30 8.98 7.03 -22.31
N ILE A 31 8.75 7.44 -21.06
CA ILE A 31 9.80 7.79 -20.10
C ILE A 31 9.82 6.75 -18.99
N GLU A 32 10.95 6.06 -18.79
CA GLU A 32 11.05 5.03 -17.74
C GLU A 32 10.93 5.60 -16.31
N LYS A 33 11.38 6.83 -16.12
CA LYS A 33 11.43 7.47 -14.82
C LYS A 33 10.07 8.05 -14.42
N SER A 34 9.51 7.54 -13.33
CA SER A 34 8.35 8.12 -12.69
C SER A 34 8.73 9.20 -11.67
N PHE A 35 7.77 10.07 -11.32
CA PHE A 35 7.92 11.09 -10.30
C PHE A 35 6.77 11.04 -9.30
N LYS A 36 7.09 11.43 -8.06
CA LYS A 36 6.09 11.54 -6.99
C LYS A 36 5.38 12.88 -7.06
N SER A 37 4.08 12.85 -6.83
CA SER A 37 3.22 14.02 -6.76
C SER A 37 2.15 13.81 -5.69
N ASN A 38 1.32 14.82 -5.44
CA ASN A 38 0.19 14.75 -4.53
C ASN A 38 -1.06 15.31 -5.22
N LEU A 39 -2.22 14.70 -4.94
CA LEU A 39 -3.50 15.22 -5.36
C LEU A 39 -3.81 16.53 -4.63
N VAL A 40 -4.02 17.60 -5.37
CA VAL A 40 -4.35 18.94 -4.86
C VAL A 40 -5.83 19.23 -4.98
N GLY A 41 -6.46 18.74 -6.04
CA GLY A 41 -7.88 18.93 -6.30
C GLY A 41 -8.39 17.96 -7.36
N LEU A 42 -9.71 17.80 -7.40
CA LEU A 42 -10.37 17.05 -8.46
C LEU A 42 -11.78 17.57 -8.70
N MET A 43 -12.18 17.58 -9.97
CA MET A 43 -13.55 17.73 -10.41
C MET A 43 -13.99 16.43 -11.05
N PRO A 44 -14.94 15.68 -10.46
CA PRO A 44 -15.36 14.38 -10.98
C PRO A 44 -15.80 14.47 -12.43
N ARG A 45 -15.30 13.56 -13.27
CA ARG A 45 -15.54 13.45 -14.71
C ARG A 45 -14.96 14.57 -15.58
N GLU A 46 -14.24 15.53 -15.01
CA GLU A 46 -13.65 16.64 -15.74
C GLU A 46 -12.11 16.60 -15.65
N PHE A 47 -11.54 16.79 -14.47
CA PHE A 47 -10.09 16.87 -14.32
C PHE A 47 -9.61 16.52 -12.90
N LEU A 48 -8.28 16.31 -12.83
CA LEU A 48 -7.51 16.20 -11.60
C LEU A 48 -6.45 17.30 -11.57
N ILE A 49 -6.12 17.81 -10.40
CA ILE A 49 -5.03 18.76 -10.20
C ILE A 49 -4.01 18.09 -9.30
N VAL A 50 -2.76 18.01 -9.75
CA VAL A 50 -1.67 17.44 -8.99
C VAL A 50 -0.53 18.45 -8.84
N ALA A 51 0.22 18.34 -7.73
CA ALA A 51 1.35 19.21 -7.49
C ALA A 51 2.50 18.90 -8.47
N MET A 52 3.14 19.92 -9.00
CA MET A 52 4.40 19.75 -9.75
C MET A 52 5.52 19.48 -8.75
N PRO A 53 6.29 18.39 -8.85
CA PRO A 53 7.43 18.15 -7.96
C PRO A 53 8.55 19.16 -8.20
N MET A 54 9.33 19.42 -7.16
CA MET A 54 10.52 20.25 -7.26
C MET A 54 11.77 19.38 -7.50
N PRO A 55 12.70 19.76 -8.40
CA PRO A 55 12.65 20.92 -9.28
C PRO A 55 11.63 20.75 -10.41
N ASN A 56 11.03 21.84 -10.86
CA ASN A 56 9.90 21.90 -11.80
C ASN A 56 10.23 21.44 -13.25
N LYS A 57 11.18 20.52 -13.40
CA LYS A 57 11.58 20.00 -14.72
C LYS A 57 11.39 18.50 -14.74
N ILE A 58 10.35 18.07 -15.42
CA ILE A 58 10.12 16.66 -15.72
C ILE A 58 10.31 16.48 -17.21
N SER A 59 11.25 15.61 -17.58
CA SER A 59 11.52 15.30 -18.97
C SER A 59 10.27 14.79 -19.66
N GLY A 60 9.97 15.32 -20.87
CA GLY A 60 8.85 14.88 -21.67
C GLY A 60 7.47 15.30 -21.18
N LEU A 61 7.35 16.03 -20.07
CA LEU A 61 6.06 16.50 -19.57
C LEU A 61 5.67 17.83 -20.21
N GLN A 62 4.63 17.81 -21.02
CA GLN A 62 4.03 18.98 -21.67
C GLN A 62 2.52 18.78 -21.82
N GLN A 63 1.81 19.83 -22.18
CA GLN A 63 0.39 19.70 -22.51
C GLN A 63 0.20 18.69 -23.66
N GLY A 64 -0.76 17.79 -23.50
CA GLY A 64 -1.02 16.68 -24.41
C GLY A 64 -0.22 15.41 -24.10
N SER A 65 0.78 15.45 -23.21
CA SER A 65 1.50 14.23 -22.81
C SER A 65 0.56 13.22 -22.19
N ARG A 66 0.66 11.96 -22.59
CA ARG A 66 0.01 10.84 -21.90
C ARG A 66 0.78 10.47 -20.64
N VAL A 67 0.07 10.14 -19.59
CA VAL A 67 0.65 9.75 -18.30
C VAL A 67 -0.09 8.55 -17.72
N PHE A 68 0.65 7.71 -16.99
CA PHE A 68 0.11 6.66 -16.14
C PHE A 68 0.25 7.11 -14.69
N VAL A 69 -0.84 7.02 -13.94
CA VAL A 69 -0.90 7.48 -12.55
C VAL A 69 -1.18 6.28 -11.66
N ASN A 70 -0.26 6.01 -10.74
CA ASN A 70 -0.39 4.97 -9.73
C ASN A 70 -0.65 5.61 -8.35
N TYR A 71 -1.56 5.04 -7.58
CA TYR A 71 -1.86 5.48 -6.23
C TYR A 71 -2.27 4.33 -5.31
N LEU A 72 -2.20 4.56 -4.01
CA LEU A 72 -2.65 3.63 -2.99
C LEU A 72 -3.93 4.14 -2.35
N SER A 73 -4.95 3.30 -2.26
CA SER A 73 -6.18 3.57 -1.53
C SER A 73 -6.63 2.31 -0.80
N LEU A 74 -6.98 2.44 0.48
CA LEU A 74 -7.45 1.34 1.34
C LEU A 74 -6.55 0.09 1.27
N GLY A 75 -5.24 0.29 1.18
CA GLY A 75 -4.26 -0.80 1.12
C GLY A 75 -4.11 -1.49 -0.24
N HIS A 76 -4.82 -1.05 -1.27
CA HIS A 76 -4.71 -1.54 -2.64
C HIS A 76 -4.02 -0.52 -3.54
N ALA A 77 -3.30 -1.03 -4.53
CA ALA A 77 -2.71 -0.21 -5.58
C ALA A 77 -3.70 -0.10 -6.76
N TYR A 78 -3.77 1.09 -7.33
CA TYR A 78 -4.60 1.39 -8.48
C TYR A 78 -3.77 2.13 -9.52
N GLU A 79 -4.13 1.92 -10.79
CA GLU A 79 -3.54 2.62 -11.92
C GLU A 79 -4.62 3.14 -12.85
N PHE A 80 -4.35 4.30 -13.44
CA PHE A 80 -5.14 4.82 -14.55
C PHE A 80 -4.29 5.59 -15.55
N GLY A 81 -4.71 5.57 -16.81
CA GLY A 81 -4.19 6.43 -17.86
C GLY A 81 -4.89 7.79 -17.85
N SER A 82 -4.14 8.84 -18.13
CA SER A 82 -4.63 10.20 -18.26
C SER A 82 -3.79 10.99 -19.27
N SER A 83 -4.20 12.21 -19.57
CA SER A 83 -3.42 13.16 -20.36
C SER A 83 -3.25 14.49 -19.64
N VAL A 84 -2.14 15.15 -19.89
CA VAL A 84 -1.88 16.49 -19.35
C VAL A 84 -2.72 17.51 -20.09
N SER A 85 -3.73 18.08 -19.45
CA SER A 85 -4.60 19.11 -20.00
C SER A 85 -3.97 20.49 -19.92
N GLY A 86 -3.08 20.72 -18.95
CA GLY A 86 -2.38 21.98 -18.79
C GLY A 86 -1.35 21.94 -17.67
N ILE A 87 -0.44 22.88 -17.70
CA ILE A 87 0.59 23.09 -16.69
C ILE A 87 0.63 24.57 -16.35
N ILE A 88 0.57 24.90 -15.07
CA ILE A 88 0.76 26.26 -14.58
C ILE A 88 1.98 26.33 -13.68
N SER A 89 2.71 27.46 -13.77
CA SER A 89 3.93 27.66 -12.97
C SER A 89 3.74 28.64 -11.82
N LYS A 90 2.74 29.52 -11.90
CA LYS A 90 2.45 30.56 -10.89
C LYS A 90 0.97 30.57 -10.56
N PRO A 91 0.55 30.89 -9.33
CA PRO A 91 1.40 31.19 -8.16
C PRO A 91 2.11 29.95 -7.58
N PHE A 92 1.55 28.76 -7.82
CA PHE A 92 2.14 27.48 -7.43
C PHE A 92 2.19 26.56 -8.66
N PRO A 93 3.26 25.78 -8.83
CA PRO A 93 3.38 24.90 -9.98
C PRO A 93 2.44 23.70 -9.86
N LEU A 94 1.51 23.56 -10.79
CA LEU A 94 0.47 22.53 -10.83
C LEU A 94 0.37 21.90 -12.21
N ILE A 95 -0.05 20.65 -12.26
CA ILE A 95 -0.37 19.89 -13.47
C ILE A 95 -1.86 19.56 -13.44
N PHE A 96 -2.55 19.88 -14.52
CA PHE A 96 -3.93 19.47 -14.76
C PHE A 96 -3.94 18.20 -15.61
N LEU A 97 -4.63 17.19 -15.13
CA LEU A 97 -4.80 15.91 -15.80
C LEU A 97 -6.27 15.71 -16.16
N SER A 98 -6.55 15.13 -17.31
CA SER A 98 -7.91 14.71 -17.65
C SER A 98 -8.42 13.67 -16.65
N TYR A 99 -9.73 13.67 -16.39
CA TYR A 99 -10.33 12.64 -15.55
C TYR A 99 -10.24 11.29 -16.25
N PRO A 100 -9.82 10.20 -15.57
CA PRO A 100 -9.68 8.90 -16.21
C PRO A 100 -11.04 8.28 -16.51
N GLU A 101 -11.14 7.58 -17.62
CA GLU A 101 -12.31 6.78 -17.98
C GLU A 101 -12.35 5.46 -17.23
N ILE A 102 -11.19 4.86 -17.02
CA ILE A 102 -11.03 3.54 -16.41
C ILE A 102 -9.95 3.61 -15.34
N VAL A 103 -10.26 3.03 -14.16
CA VAL A 103 -9.30 2.81 -13.08
C VAL A 103 -9.14 1.32 -12.88
N GLN A 104 -7.91 0.84 -12.93
CA GLN A 104 -7.59 -0.56 -12.75
C GLN A 104 -7.00 -0.79 -11.36
N LYS A 105 -7.48 -1.83 -10.67
CA LYS A 105 -6.83 -2.32 -9.46
C LYS A 105 -5.64 -3.16 -9.86
N LEU A 106 -4.47 -2.84 -9.31
CA LEU A 106 -3.25 -3.59 -9.54
C LEU A 106 -3.09 -4.64 -8.45
N ASP A 107 -3.11 -5.88 -8.82
CA ASP A 107 -2.76 -6.98 -7.90
C ASP A 107 -1.23 -7.16 -7.87
N LEU A 108 -0.56 -6.16 -7.27
CA LEU A 108 0.91 -6.16 -7.15
C LEU A 108 1.43 -7.19 -6.15
N ARG A 109 0.54 -7.80 -5.36
CA ARG A 109 0.91 -8.72 -4.29
C ARG A 109 0.60 -10.16 -4.68
N LYS A 110 1.62 -11.01 -4.60
CA LYS A 110 1.45 -12.46 -4.78
C LYS A 110 0.57 -13.08 -3.70
N ASN A 111 0.54 -12.48 -2.49
CA ASN A 111 -0.24 -12.95 -1.35
C ASN A 111 -1.11 -11.80 -0.82
N SER A 112 -2.39 -12.08 -0.61
CA SER A 112 -3.31 -11.16 0.04
C SER A 112 -2.89 -10.89 1.48
N ARG A 113 -3.18 -9.68 1.97
CA ARG A 113 -3.01 -9.31 3.37
C ARG A 113 -4.36 -9.17 4.03
N VAL A 114 -4.44 -9.62 5.26
CA VAL A 114 -5.62 -9.44 6.09
C VAL A 114 -5.30 -8.53 7.26
N ASN A 115 -6.20 -7.60 7.55
CA ASN A 115 -6.07 -6.74 8.71
C ASN A 115 -6.29 -7.57 9.98
N CYS A 116 -5.45 -7.34 10.97
CA CYS A 116 -5.52 -8.02 12.25
C CYS A 116 -5.06 -7.10 13.37
N TYR A 117 -5.16 -7.58 14.60
CA TYR A 117 -4.63 -6.89 15.77
C TYR A 117 -3.96 -7.92 16.66
N ILE A 118 -2.68 -8.20 16.42
CA ILE A 118 -1.94 -9.21 17.15
C ILE A 118 -0.82 -8.53 17.94
N PRO A 119 -0.83 -8.60 19.30
CA PRO A 119 0.31 -8.16 20.11
C PRO A 119 1.56 -8.95 19.73
N ALA A 120 2.67 -8.25 19.54
CA ALA A 120 3.91 -8.86 19.11
C ALA A 120 5.11 -8.20 19.77
N ILE A 121 6.20 -8.95 19.83
CA ILE A 121 7.49 -8.51 20.37
C ILE A 121 8.53 -8.68 19.27
N ALA A 122 9.23 -7.60 18.95
CA ALA A 122 10.34 -7.65 18.02
C ALA A 122 11.67 -7.50 18.78
N ASN A 123 12.60 -8.39 18.49
CA ASN A 123 13.94 -8.38 19.07
C ASN A 123 14.93 -7.76 18.11
N LEU A 124 15.41 -6.57 18.47
CA LEU A 124 16.45 -5.84 17.75
C LEU A 124 17.75 -5.89 18.55
N LYS A 125 18.69 -6.74 18.16
CA LYS A 125 19.95 -6.95 18.86
C LYS A 125 19.73 -7.28 20.34
N LYS A 126 19.83 -6.27 21.23
CA LYS A 126 19.64 -6.40 22.70
C LYS A 126 18.38 -5.67 23.20
N THR A 127 17.56 -5.13 22.28
CA THR A 127 16.40 -4.32 22.64
C THR A 127 15.12 -5.05 22.22
N GLU A 128 14.24 -5.25 23.18
CA GLU A 128 12.90 -5.76 22.97
C GLU A 128 11.96 -4.60 22.68
N LEU A 129 11.26 -4.68 21.54
CA LEU A 129 10.29 -3.68 21.11
C LEU A 129 8.89 -4.29 21.10
N LYS A 130 8.02 -3.79 21.96
CA LYS A 130 6.61 -4.20 22.00
C LYS A 130 5.79 -3.40 20.99
N GLY A 131 4.92 -4.09 20.28
CA GLY A 131 4.07 -3.48 19.28
C GLY A 131 2.90 -4.35 18.88
N ILE A 132 2.34 -4.05 17.73
CA ILE A 132 1.13 -4.69 17.21
C ILE A 132 1.34 -5.02 15.74
N ILE A 133 0.99 -6.22 15.33
CA ILE A 133 0.84 -6.56 13.91
C ILE A 133 -0.54 -6.07 13.48
N SER A 134 -0.57 -5.15 12.51
CA SER A 134 -1.79 -4.53 11.98
C SER A 134 -2.33 -5.19 10.72
N ASP A 135 -1.47 -5.84 9.95
CA ASP A 135 -1.83 -6.71 8.85
C ASP A 135 -0.80 -7.85 8.70
N ILE A 136 -1.27 -8.99 8.24
CA ILE A 136 -0.46 -10.18 8.02
C ILE A 136 -0.79 -10.82 6.68
N SER A 137 0.21 -11.43 6.07
CA SER A 137 0.10 -12.26 4.88
C SER A 137 0.96 -13.51 5.05
N ARG A 138 0.87 -14.44 4.10
CA ARG A 138 1.72 -15.64 4.07
C ARG A 138 3.23 -15.34 4.14
N THR A 139 3.66 -14.20 3.62
CA THR A 139 5.09 -13.87 3.45
C THR A 139 5.57 -12.73 4.31
N GLY A 140 4.72 -12.18 5.20
CA GLY A 140 5.15 -11.06 6.02
C GLY A 140 4.01 -10.35 6.74
N CYS A 141 4.38 -9.34 7.51
CA CYS A 141 3.44 -8.57 8.31
C CYS A 141 3.79 -7.08 8.35
N ARG A 142 2.85 -6.27 8.80
CA ARG A 142 3.08 -4.87 9.18
C ARG A 142 3.08 -4.77 10.70
N PHE A 143 4.23 -4.46 11.26
CA PHE A 143 4.43 -4.31 12.70
C PHE A 143 4.52 -2.84 13.07
N ILE A 144 3.66 -2.39 13.98
CA ILE A 144 3.58 -1.01 14.47
C ILE A 144 4.16 -0.95 15.88
N ILE A 145 5.16 -0.09 16.07
CA ILE A 145 5.87 0.12 17.31
C ILE A 145 5.47 1.48 17.86
N LYS A 146 5.02 1.54 19.10
CA LYS A 146 4.95 2.80 19.84
C LYS A 146 6.34 3.14 20.35
N VAL A 147 7.00 4.09 19.69
CA VAL A 147 8.37 4.48 20.05
C VAL A 147 8.33 5.31 21.33
N PRO A 148 9.04 4.88 22.41
CA PRO A 148 9.22 5.75 23.56
C PRO A 148 10.02 7.00 23.16
N PRO A 149 9.79 8.17 23.78
CA PRO A 149 10.47 9.43 23.43
C PRO A 149 11.99 9.39 23.53
N ILE A 150 12.55 8.39 24.24
CA ILE A 150 13.98 8.23 24.57
C ILE A 150 14.76 7.47 23.47
N LEU A 151 14.08 6.70 22.62
CA LEU A 151 14.75 5.95 21.55
C LEU A 151 15.06 6.88 20.38
N GLN A 152 16.36 7.01 20.06
CA GLN A 152 16.79 7.77 18.89
C GLN A 152 16.24 7.09 17.63
N LEU A 153 15.31 7.76 16.98
CA LEU A 153 14.63 7.33 15.75
C LEU A 153 15.59 6.78 14.67
N GLN A 154 16.82 7.29 14.61
CA GLN A 154 17.82 6.86 13.65
C GLN A 154 18.25 5.40 13.80
N GLN A 155 18.27 4.84 15.00
CA GLN A 155 18.65 3.44 15.23
C GLN A 155 17.54 2.44 14.85
N ILE A 156 16.29 2.93 14.77
CA ILE A 156 15.11 2.13 14.44
C ILE A 156 14.80 2.16 12.95
N LEU A 157 15.33 3.17 12.24
CA LEU A 157 15.08 3.38 10.80
C LEU A 157 15.93 2.51 9.88
N VAL A 158 17.02 1.92 10.40
CA VAL A 158 17.95 1.08 9.63
C VAL A 158 18.03 -0.27 10.30
N VAL A 159 17.03 -1.10 10.09
CA VAL A 159 17.00 -2.50 10.54
C VAL A 159 16.86 -3.38 9.32
N ASP A 160 17.83 -4.25 9.11
CA ASP A 160 17.81 -5.20 7.99
C ASP A 160 17.18 -6.52 8.42
N GLU A 161 17.66 -7.12 9.53
CA GLU A 161 17.21 -8.40 10.05
C GLU A 161 16.54 -8.24 11.42
N ILE A 162 15.45 -8.97 11.64
CA ILE A 162 14.67 -8.90 12.86
C ILE A 162 14.09 -10.27 13.20
N LYS A 163 13.96 -10.53 14.50
CA LYS A 163 13.13 -11.63 15.02
C LYS A 163 11.87 -11.06 15.62
N ILE A 164 10.72 -11.51 15.18
CA ILE A 164 9.43 -11.10 15.69
C ILE A 164 8.68 -12.29 16.26
N SER A 165 8.17 -12.15 17.48
CA SER A 165 7.43 -13.19 18.19
C SER A 165 6.00 -12.75 18.43
N PHE A 166 5.05 -13.60 18.09
CA PHE A 166 3.63 -13.36 18.31
C PHE A 166 2.82 -14.66 18.43
N PRO A 167 1.71 -14.65 19.17
CA PRO A 167 0.79 -15.77 19.21
C PRO A 167 -0.03 -15.79 17.90
N LEU A 168 -0.24 -16.98 17.35
CA LEU A 168 -1.30 -17.16 16.37
C LEU A 168 -2.61 -17.44 17.13
N PRO A 169 -3.72 -16.72 16.84
CA PRO A 169 -5.00 -16.96 17.47
C PRO A 169 -5.43 -18.44 17.36
N GLU A 170 -6.09 -18.93 18.41
CA GLU A 170 -6.48 -20.34 18.60
C GLU A 170 -5.31 -21.29 18.90
N MET A 171 -4.08 -20.78 19.05
CA MET A 171 -2.92 -21.55 19.48
C MET A 171 -2.34 -20.97 20.76
N ASN A 172 -2.01 -21.84 21.70
CA ASN A 172 -1.39 -21.43 22.97
C ASN A 172 0.10 -21.09 22.83
N ASP A 173 0.66 -21.29 21.65
CA ASP A 173 2.09 -21.15 21.42
C ASP A 173 2.42 -19.78 20.78
N VAL A 174 3.52 -19.20 21.25
CA VAL A 174 4.14 -18.02 20.65
C VAL A 174 5.17 -18.50 19.64
N TYR A 175 5.06 -18.03 18.40
CA TYR A 175 5.98 -18.36 17.32
C TYR A 175 6.99 -17.23 17.12
N GLU A 176 8.26 -17.59 16.94
CA GLU A 176 9.32 -16.65 16.54
C GLU A 176 9.58 -16.76 15.04
N PHE A 177 9.57 -15.63 14.36
CA PHE A 177 9.81 -15.49 12.94
C PHE A 177 11.04 -14.64 12.70
N ALA A 178 12.00 -15.17 11.97
CA ALA A 178 13.05 -14.36 11.38
C ALA A 178 12.52 -13.64 10.15
N GLY A 179 12.95 -12.42 9.91
CA GLY A 179 12.52 -11.65 8.76
C GLY A 179 13.36 -10.43 8.50
N ASN A 180 13.09 -9.80 7.36
CA ASN A 180 13.79 -8.60 6.89
C ASN A 180 12.83 -7.42 6.86
N VAL A 181 13.26 -6.28 7.38
CA VAL A 181 12.52 -5.02 7.27
C VAL A 181 12.67 -4.47 5.86
N ARG A 182 11.60 -4.48 5.07
CA ARG A 182 11.57 -4.02 3.68
C ARG A 182 11.20 -2.55 3.52
N ASN A 183 10.45 -2.04 4.46
CA ASN A 183 10.10 -0.62 4.49
C ASN A 183 9.82 -0.14 5.92
N THR A 184 10.04 1.14 6.12
CA THR A 184 9.74 1.83 7.37
C THR A 184 8.90 3.05 7.03
N THR A 185 7.77 3.20 7.72
CA THR A 185 6.88 4.35 7.57
C THR A 185 6.56 4.94 8.92
N GLN A 186 6.40 6.28 8.96
CA GLN A 186 5.93 6.96 10.15
C GLN A 186 4.40 6.88 10.16
N ASP A 187 3.83 6.35 11.23
CA ASP A 187 2.39 6.28 11.44
C ASP A 187 1.99 7.17 12.62
N ARG A 188 0.68 7.47 12.77
CA ARG A 188 0.13 8.35 13.81
C ARG A 188 0.57 7.92 15.22
N GLY A 189 1.72 8.45 15.69
CA GLY A 189 2.29 8.19 17.00
C GLY A 189 3.22 6.98 17.11
N GLY A 190 3.76 6.46 15.99
CA GLY A 190 4.68 5.34 16.00
C GLY A 190 5.43 5.15 14.68
N ILE A 191 6.17 4.08 14.62
CA ILE A 191 6.87 3.61 13.43
C ILE A 191 6.24 2.29 13.02
N ALA A 192 5.95 2.13 11.74
CA ALA A 192 5.49 0.88 11.17
C ALA A 192 6.57 0.28 10.27
N TRP A 193 6.91 -0.99 10.53
CA TRP A 193 7.78 -1.80 9.73
C TRP A 193 6.99 -2.77 8.86
N GLY A 194 7.27 -2.79 7.55
CA GLY A 194 6.89 -3.89 6.68
C GLY A 194 7.96 -4.97 6.74
N ILE A 195 7.64 -6.09 7.36
CA ILE A 195 8.55 -7.21 7.59
C ILE A 195 8.20 -8.32 6.59
N GLU A 196 9.20 -8.78 5.85
CA GLU A 196 9.11 -9.98 5.04
C GLU A 196 9.70 -11.15 5.83
N PHE A 197 8.93 -12.20 6.05
CA PHE A 197 9.40 -13.39 6.74
C PHE A 197 10.45 -14.12 5.91
N GLU A 198 11.46 -14.66 6.55
CA GLU A 198 12.34 -15.65 5.95
C GLU A 198 11.58 -16.95 5.67
N LYS A 199 12.27 -17.92 5.09
CA LYS A 199 11.66 -19.19 4.76
C LYS A 199 11.04 -19.84 5.99
N LEU A 200 9.71 -19.91 6.00
CA LEU A 200 8.95 -20.53 7.08
C LEU A 200 8.96 -22.07 6.92
N ASP A 201 8.94 -22.76 8.04
CA ASP A 201 8.67 -24.21 8.05
C ASP A 201 7.26 -24.46 7.52
N THR A 202 7.10 -25.62 6.87
CA THR A 202 5.83 -26.00 6.22
C THR A 202 4.66 -25.98 7.20
N GLU A 203 4.86 -26.46 8.42
CA GLU A 203 3.83 -26.51 9.45
C GLU A 203 3.37 -25.10 9.85
N VAL A 204 4.32 -24.19 10.10
CA VAL A 204 4.03 -22.79 10.46
C VAL A 204 3.36 -22.07 9.28
N SER A 205 3.78 -22.34 8.06
CA SER A 205 3.17 -21.75 6.86
C SER A 205 1.69 -22.15 6.72
N ILE A 206 1.34 -23.41 6.95
CA ILE A 206 -0.04 -23.89 6.93
C ILE A 206 -0.88 -23.19 8.00
N LYS A 207 -0.34 -23.04 9.22
CA LYS A 207 -1.04 -22.37 10.33
C LYS A 207 -1.32 -20.89 10.04
N ILE A 208 -0.37 -20.20 9.40
CA ILE A 208 -0.58 -18.81 8.96
C ILE A 208 -1.67 -18.74 7.87
N ASP A 209 -1.66 -19.67 6.92
CA ASP A 209 -2.66 -19.73 5.85
C ASP A 209 -4.07 -19.98 6.41
N ASP A 210 -4.22 -20.91 7.34
CA ASP A 210 -5.49 -21.18 8.01
C ASP A 210 -6.00 -19.95 8.76
N TYR A 211 -5.11 -19.26 9.47
CA TYR A 211 -5.45 -18.02 10.19
C TYR A 211 -5.91 -16.91 9.23
N ILE A 212 -5.17 -16.69 8.12
CA ILE A 212 -5.52 -15.69 7.10
C ILE A 212 -6.88 -16.01 6.48
N SER A 213 -7.14 -17.28 6.18
CA SER A 213 -8.40 -17.72 5.59
C SER A 213 -9.60 -17.45 6.51
N LYS A 214 -9.48 -17.77 7.79
CA LYS A 214 -10.51 -17.49 8.80
C LYS A 214 -10.79 -15.99 8.97
N LEU A 215 -9.74 -15.15 8.97
CA LEU A 215 -9.91 -13.70 9.02
C LEU A 215 -10.60 -13.14 7.78
N ALA A 216 -10.27 -13.65 6.60
CA ALA A 216 -10.90 -13.25 5.36
C ALA A 216 -12.40 -13.58 5.34
N GLU A 217 -12.78 -14.77 5.80
CA GLU A 217 -14.18 -15.21 5.90
C GLU A 217 -14.98 -14.37 6.92
N SER A 218 -14.41 -14.06 8.07
CA SER A 218 -15.07 -13.23 9.09
C SER A 218 -15.28 -11.79 8.60
N SER A 219 -14.38 -11.25 7.80
CA SER A 219 -14.51 -9.90 7.22
C SER A 219 -15.63 -9.82 6.17
N ILE A 220 -15.86 -10.88 5.41
CA ILE A 220 -16.93 -10.96 4.40
C ILE A 220 -18.33 -11.00 5.09
N ASN A 221 -18.43 -11.68 6.22
CA ASN A 221 -19.69 -11.81 6.96
C ASN A 221 -20.13 -10.51 7.66
N GLN A 222 -19.22 -9.58 7.94
CA GLN A 222 -19.53 -8.27 8.52
C GLN A 222 -20.08 -7.25 7.50
N ILE A 223 -19.94 -7.49 6.20
CA ILE A 223 -20.43 -6.60 5.13
C ILE A 223 -21.87 -6.97 4.70
N ARG A 224 -22.44 -8.06 5.22
CA ARG A 224 -23.78 -8.57 4.85
C ARG A 224 -24.91 -8.21 5.83
N ILE A 225 -24.71 -7.17 6.68
CA ILE A 225 -25.77 -6.66 7.57
C ILE A 225 -26.16 -5.26 7.12
#